data_523e3bcd576e15dd6fb56fd50e229b74
#
_entry.id   523e3bcd576e15dd6fb56fd50e229b74
#
_cell.length_a   1.000
_cell.length_b   1.000
_cell.length_c   1.000
_cell.angle_alpha   90.00
_cell.angle_beta   90.00
_cell.angle_gamma   90.00
#
_symmetry.space_group_name_H-M   'P 1'
#
loop_
_entity.id
_entity.type
_entity.pdbx_description
1 polymer ?
#
loop_
_entity_poly.entity_id
_entity_poly.type
_entity_poly.pdbx_seq_one_letter_code
_entity_poly.pdbx_strand_id
1 'polypeptide(L)'
;MASNNDNLLKELIETENSHDIEKVLALMADDIVFEDVTFGVVMKGKDGFKQIYPTFIMAAPDFKLEPKAWVTDEKSFAIEMVYSGTQKGDFPGLPATGKRFSIRMCSFGEFENGKIKGRRDYWDLVTLRKQLLREP
;
A
#
# COMPACT_ATOMS: atom_id res chain seq x y z
N MET A 1 24.69 -6.46 -6.84
CA MET A 1 24.19 -5.13 -7.27
C MET A 1 22.69 -5.19 -7.45
N ALA A 2 21.97 -4.26 -6.84
CA ALA A 2 20.50 -4.22 -6.99
C ALA A 2 20.14 -3.85 -8.44
N SER A 3 19.10 -4.47 -8.99
CA SER A 3 18.56 -4.13 -10.30
C SER A 3 17.84 -2.78 -10.27
N ASN A 4 17.57 -2.19 -11.44
CA ASN A 4 16.76 -0.97 -11.53
C ASN A 4 15.36 -1.20 -10.94
N ASN A 5 14.79 -2.40 -11.12
CA ASN A 5 13.47 -2.72 -10.56
C ASN A 5 13.52 -2.90 -9.05
N ASP A 6 14.60 -3.45 -8.49
CA ASP A 6 14.79 -3.46 -7.04
C ASP A 6 14.81 -2.05 -6.48
N ASN A 7 15.55 -1.15 -7.13
CA ASN A 7 15.63 0.24 -6.72
C ASN A 7 14.30 0.96 -6.84
N LEU A 8 13.55 0.70 -7.92
CA LEU A 8 12.23 1.29 -8.11
C LEU A 8 11.25 0.83 -7.02
N LEU A 9 11.26 -0.46 -6.70
CA LEU A 9 10.41 -1.01 -5.64
C LEU A 9 10.75 -0.38 -4.28
N LYS A 10 12.03 -0.27 -3.97
CA LYS A 10 12.48 0.37 -2.73
C LYS A 10 12.04 1.83 -2.67
N GLU A 11 12.21 2.56 -3.77
CA GLU A 11 11.80 3.96 -3.86
C GLU A 11 10.29 4.11 -3.71
N LEU A 12 9.50 3.19 -4.26
CA LEU A 12 8.05 3.19 -4.10
C LEU A 12 7.66 3.15 -2.62
N ILE A 13 8.23 2.20 -1.88
CA ILE A 13 7.90 2.04 -0.45
C ILE A 13 8.36 3.25 0.37
N GLU A 14 9.56 3.75 0.13
CA GLU A 14 10.07 4.96 0.80
C GLU A 14 9.18 6.17 0.52
N THR A 15 8.71 6.30 -0.72
CA THR A 15 7.86 7.41 -1.15
C THR A 15 6.46 7.30 -0.54
N GLU A 16 5.89 6.11 -0.47
CA GLU A 16 4.61 5.91 0.23
C GLU A 16 4.74 6.27 1.71
N ASN A 17 5.85 5.92 2.34
CA ASN A 17 6.11 6.28 3.74
C ASN A 17 6.26 7.80 3.95
N SER A 18 6.56 8.55 2.91
CA SER A 18 6.59 10.02 2.99
C SER A 18 5.20 10.64 3.00
N HIS A 19 4.17 9.88 2.63
CA HIS A 19 2.78 10.31 2.50
C HIS A 19 2.58 11.41 1.45
N ASP A 20 3.53 11.59 0.56
CA ASP A 20 3.47 12.58 -0.52
C ASP A 20 2.91 11.93 -1.79
N ILE A 21 1.62 12.16 -2.05
CA ILE A 21 0.89 11.53 -3.16
C ILE A 21 1.53 11.84 -4.50
N GLU A 22 1.97 13.08 -4.72
CA GLU A 22 2.56 13.47 -6.00
C GLU A 22 3.86 12.70 -6.28
N LYS A 23 4.65 12.44 -5.24
CA LYS A 23 5.87 11.64 -5.38
C LYS A 23 5.56 10.17 -5.70
N VAL A 24 4.52 9.62 -5.07
CA VAL A 24 4.09 8.25 -5.37
C VAL A 24 3.60 8.17 -6.82
N LEU A 25 2.78 9.11 -7.26
CA LEU A 25 2.26 9.17 -8.63
C LEU A 25 3.37 9.25 -9.67
N ALA A 26 4.46 9.93 -9.35
CA ALA A 26 5.60 10.04 -10.28
C ALA A 26 6.25 8.70 -10.60
N LEU A 27 6.09 7.70 -9.74
CA LEU A 27 6.64 6.35 -9.94
C LEU A 27 5.67 5.42 -10.65
N MET A 28 4.44 5.85 -10.88
CA MET A 28 3.37 5.02 -11.44
C MET A 28 3.17 5.32 -12.93
N ALA A 29 2.83 4.27 -13.68
CA ALA A 29 2.37 4.43 -15.07
C ALA A 29 1.03 5.17 -15.07
N ASP A 30 0.73 5.88 -16.17
CA ASP A 30 -0.52 6.64 -16.28
C ASP A 30 -1.76 5.74 -16.14
N ASP A 31 -1.66 4.51 -16.60
CA ASP A 31 -2.73 3.52 -16.56
C ASP A 31 -2.58 2.54 -15.40
N ILE A 32 -1.93 2.95 -14.32
CA ILE A 32 -1.78 2.14 -13.11
C ILE A 32 -3.12 1.56 -12.67
N VAL A 33 -3.09 0.30 -12.22
CA VAL A 33 -4.22 -0.27 -11.48
C VAL A 33 -3.68 -0.75 -10.14
N PHE A 34 -4.15 -0.13 -9.07
CA PHE A 34 -3.76 -0.46 -7.70
C PHE A 34 -4.99 -0.98 -6.99
N GLU A 35 -4.92 -2.21 -6.53
CA GLU A 35 -6.05 -2.86 -5.86
C GLU A 35 -5.69 -3.27 -4.44
N ASP A 36 -6.53 -2.89 -3.49
CA ASP A 36 -6.53 -3.53 -2.17
C ASP A 36 -7.52 -4.68 -2.26
N VAL A 37 -6.99 -5.90 -2.38
CA VAL A 37 -7.81 -7.10 -2.62
C VAL A 37 -8.69 -7.40 -1.40
N THR A 38 -8.16 -7.17 -0.21
CA THR A 38 -8.86 -7.48 1.04
C THR A 38 -10.08 -6.59 1.24
N PHE A 39 -9.94 -5.27 1.02
CA PHE A 39 -11.09 -4.35 1.09
C PHE A 39 -11.93 -4.35 -0.19
N GLY A 40 -11.41 -4.88 -1.28
CA GLY A 40 -12.09 -4.82 -2.57
C GLY A 40 -12.10 -3.42 -3.19
N VAL A 41 -11.06 -2.63 -2.93
CA VAL A 41 -10.93 -1.27 -3.43
C VAL A 41 -10.00 -1.27 -4.64
N VAL A 42 -10.47 -0.73 -5.77
CA VAL A 42 -9.69 -0.65 -7.01
C VAL A 42 -9.49 0.81 -7.39
N MET A 43 -8.24 1.21 -7.56
CA MET A 43 -7.84 2.54 -7.98
C MET A 43 -7.33 2.45 -9.42
N LYS A 44 -8.10 2.97 -10.38
CA LYS A 44 -7.77 2.88 -11.80
C LYS A 44 -7.19 4.19 -12.30
N GLY A 45 -5.98 4.13 -12.84
CA GLY A 45 -5.26 5.28 -13.35
C GLY A 45 -4.79 6.20 -12.24
N LYS A 46 -4.01 7.20 -12.61
CA LYS A 46 -3.53 8.20 -11.64
C LYS A 46 -4.67 8.98 -11.01
N ASP A 47 -5.73 9.25 -11.76
CA ASP A 47 -6.90 9.96 -11.23
C ASP A 47 -7.61 9.13 -10.16
N GLY A 48 -7.79 7.84 -10.39
CA GLY A 48 -8.38 6.93 -9.39
C GLY A 48 -7.55 6.86 -8.12
N PHE A 49 -6.23 6.81 -8.28
CA PHE A 49 -5.31 6.83 -7.15
C PHE A 49 -5.44 8.13 -6.34
N LYS A 50 -5.48 9.28 -7.03
CA LYS A 50 -5.61 10.59 -6.37
C LYS A 50 -6.93 10.74 -5.61
N GLN A 51 -7.99 10.12 -6.10
CA GLN A 51 -9.30 10.19 -5.45
C GLN A 51 -9.39 9.31 -4.21
N ILE A 52 -8.78 8.13 -4.24
CA ILE A 52 -9.02 7.10 -3.23
C ILE A 52 -7.89 7.00 -2.21
N TYR A 53 -6.65 7.06 -2.65
CA TYR A 53 -5.50 6.83 -1.76
C TYR A 53 -5.45 7.80 -0.57
N PRO A 54 -5.83 9.08 -0.71
CA PRO A 54 -5.85 10.00 0.44
C PRO A 54 -6.73 9.52 1.60
N THR A 55 -7.78 8.75 1.32
CA THR A 55 -8.64 8.22 2.37
C THR A 55 -7.89 7.23 3.26
N PHE A 56 -6.95 6.48 2.70
CA PHE A 56 -6.10 5.56 3.48
C PHE A 56 -5.08 6.33 4.32
N ILE A 57 -4.55 7.43 3.80
CA ILE A 57 -3.66 8.30 4.59
C ILE A 57 -4.44 8.93 5.74
N MET A 58 -5.67 9.38 5.50
CA MET A 58 -6.52 9.94 6.56
C MET A 58 -6.92 8.89 7.60
N ALA A 59 -7.12 7.65 7.16
CA ALA A 59 -7.45 6.55 8.08
C ALA A 59 -6.31 6.27 9.06
N ALA A 60 -5.07 6.37 8.60
CA ALA A 60 -3.89 6.15 9.43
C ALA A 60 -2.79 7.15 9.06
N PRO A 61 -2.87 8.41 9.57
CA PRO A 61 -1.91 9.46 9.18
C PRO A 61 -0.45 9.17 9.55
N ASP A 62 -0.24 8.26 10.48
CA ASP A 62 1.08 7.83 10.92
C ASP A 62 1.49 6.48 10.32
N PHE A 63 0.82 6.03 9.26
CA PHE A 63 1.10 4.69 8.73
C PHE A 63 2.55 4.56 8.28
N LYS A 64 3.04 3.34 8.42
CA LYS A 64 4.37 2.96 7.99
C LYS A 64 4.31 1.59 7.32
N LEU A 65 5.00 1.48 6.19
CA LEU A 65 5.25 0.23 5.49
C LEU A 65 6.70 -0.17 5.78
N GLU A 66 6.90 -1.36 6.33
CA GLU A 66 8.23 -1.87 6.63
C GLU A 66 8.50 -3.11 5.81
N PRO A 67 9.35 -3.02 4.77
CA PRO A 67 9.69 -4.19 3.94
C PRO A 67 10.41 -5.26 4.76
N LYS A 68 10.05 -6.53 4.54
CA LYS A 68 10.67 -7.69 5.20
C LYS A 68 11.39 -8.59 4.21
N ALA A 69 10.79 -8.84 3.05
CA ALA A 69 11.36 -9.69 2.01
C ALA A 69 10.77 -9.28 0.68
N TRP A 70 11.54 -9.38 -0.40
CA TRP A 70 11.04 -9.06 -1.74
C TRP A 70 11.81 -9.81 -2.78
N VAL A 71 11.16 -9.98 -3.93
CA VAL A 71 11.77 -10.50 -5.15
C VAL A 71 11.30 -9.66 -6.32
N THR A 72 12.20 -9.46 -7.27
CA THR A 72 11.87 -8.76 -8.52
C THR A 72 12.44 -9.51 -9.70
N ASP A 73 11.80 -9.36 -10.86
CA ASP A 73 12.38 -9.69 -12.14
C ASP A 73 12.15 -8.53 -13.11
N GLU A 74 12.32 -8.76 -14.40
CA GLU A 74 12.18 -7.70 -15.40
C GLU A 74 10.75 -7.14 -15.47
N LYS A 75 9.75 -7.93 -15.08
CA LYS A 75 8.34 -7.60 -15.30
C LYS A 75 7.53 -7.48 -14.04
N SER A 76 7.95 -8.08 -12.93
CA SER A 76 7.08 -8.21 -11.77
C SER A 76 7.85 -8.12 -10.46
N PHE A 77 7.08 -7.94 -9.39
CA PHE A 77 7.61 -7.96 -8.03
C PHE A 77 6.64 -8.63 -7.07
N ALA A 78 7.18 -9.15 -5.98
CA ALA A 78 6.42 -9.50 -4.80
C ALA A 78 7.18 -8.95 -3.59
N ILE A 79 6.45 -8.40 -2.63
CA ILE A 79 7.04 -7.82 -1.43
C ILE A 79 6.18 -8.13 -0.21
N GLU A 80 6.85 -8.62 0.84
CA GLU A 80 6.23 -8.84 2.14
C GLU A 80 6.60 -7.67 3.04
N MET A 81 5.59 -7.07 3.66
CA MET A 81 5.74 -5.86 4.48
C MET A 81 4.93 -5.97 5.76
N VAL A 82 5.29 -5.15 6.74
CA VAL A 82 4.42 -4.87 7.87
C VAL A 82 3.83 -3.49 7.66
N TYR A 83 2.51 -3.41 7.67
CA TYR A 83 1.75 -2.16 7.60
C TYR A 83 1.24 -1.86 9.00
N SER A 84 1.62 -0.72 9.55
CA SER A 84 1.26 -0.35 10.91
C SER A 84 0.85 1.11 10.98
N GLY A 85 0.10 1.46 12.00
CA GLY A 85 -0.33 2.83 12.24
C GLY A 85 -1.37 2.91 13.34
N THR A 86 -1.98 4.09 13.46
CA THR A 86 -3.07 4.36 14.40
C THR A 86 -4.31 4.74 13.60
N GLN A 87 -5.41 4.05 13.82
CA GLN A 87 -6.64 4.31 13.07
C GLN A 87 -7.33 5.59 13.58
N LYS A 88 -7.05 6.70 12.92
CA LYS A 88 -7.65 8.00 13.23
C LYS A 88 -8.88 8.30 12.39
N GLY A 89 -9.01 7.67 11.23
CA GLY A 89 -10.16 7.80 10.34
C GLY A 89 -10.70 6.44 9.97
N ASP A 90 -11.76 6.41 9.17
CA ASP A 90 -12.43 5.17 8.80
C ASP A 90 -11.64 4.41 7.73
N PHE A 91 -11.48 3.10 7.92
CA PHE A 91 -11.25 2.16 6.83
C PHE A 91 -12.60 1.71 6.27
N PRO A 92 -12.62 1.15 5.04
CA PRO A 92 -13.87 0.60 4.51
C PRO A 92 -14.52 -0.41 5.47
N GLY A 93 -15.73 -0.11 5.92
CA GLY A 93 -16.47 -0.97 6.85
C GLY A 93 -15.96 -1.01 8.29
N LEU A 94 -14.97 -0.18 8.63
CA LEU A 94 -14.36 -0.17 9.96
C LEU A 94 -14.24 1.28 10.44
N PRO A 95 -15.26 1.80 11.16
CA PRO A 95 -15.21 3.16 11.73
C PRO A 95 -14.00 3.37 12.64
N ALA A 96 -13.53 4.60 12.71
CA ALA A 96 -12.35 4.97 13.48
C ALA A 96 -12.42 4.54 14.93
N THR A 97 -11.38 3.87 15.40
CA THR A 97 -11.29 3.37 16.80
C THR A 97 -10.25 4.10 17.63
N GLY A 98 -9.32 4.80 16.99
CA GLY A 98 -8.17 5.40 17.66
C GLY A 98 -7.10 4.39 18.06
N LYS A 99 -7.27 3.12 17.72
CA LYS A 99 -6.35 2.05 18.13
C LYS A 99 -5.20 1.86 17.15
N ARG A 100 -4.10 1.36 17.68
CA ARG A 100 -2.96 0.97 16.86
C ARG A 100 -3.21 -0.39 16.23
N PHE A 101 -2.66 -0.54 15.03
CA PHE A 101 -2.68 -1.82 14.33
C PHE A 101 -1.30 -2.10 13.72
N SER A 102 -1.04 -3.37 13.48
CA SER A 102 0.16 -3.84 12.79
C SER A 102 -0.19 -5.14 12.10
N ILE A 103 -0.16 -5.16 10.78
CA ILE A 103 -0.54 -6.32 9.98
C ILE A 103 0.54 -6.67 8.97
N ARG A 104 0.62 -7.97 8.64
CA ARG A 104 1.47 -8.42 7.55
C ARG A 104 0.73 -8.24 6.25
N MET A 105 1.43 -7.74 5.25
CA MET A 105 0.88 -7.49 3.93
C MET A 105 1.83 -8.03 2.88
N CYS A 106 1.28 -8.66 1.85
CA CYS A 106 2.04 -9.04 0.68
C CYS A 106 1.48 -8.30 -0.52
N SER A 107 2.34 -7.65 -1.28
CA SER A 107 1.95 -6.99 -2.52
C SER A 107 2.58 -7.69 -3.70
N PHE A 108 1.83 -7.83 -4.78
CA PHE A 108 2.31 -8.34 -6.05
C PHE A 108 2.00 -7.33 -7.13
N GLY A 109 2.93 -7.11 -8.03
CA GLY A 109 2.66 -6.15 -9.10
C GLY A 109 3.59 -6.29 -10.29
N GLU A 110 3.43 -5.36 -11.24
CA GLU A 110 4.15 -5.35 -12.50
C GLU A 110 4.84 -4.02 -12.72
N PHE A 111 5.97 -4.11 -13.42
CA PHE A 111 6.72 -2.95 -13.93
C PHE A 111 6.52 -2.81 -15.44
N GLU A 112 6.54 -1.59 -15.93
CA GLU A 112 6.56 -1.32 -17.36
C GLU A 112 7.25 0.02 -17.60
N ASN A 113 8.25 0.02 -18.49
CA ASN A 113 8.98 1.24 -18.88
C ASN A 113 9.50 2.04 -17.68
N GLY A 114 10.03 1.37 -16.67
CA GLY A 114 10.59 2.02 -15.48
C GLY A 114 9.56 2.59 -14.53
N LYS A 115 8.30 2.16 -14.63
CA LYS A 115 7.20 2.60 -13.78
C LYS A 115 6.47 1.40 -13.17
N ILE A 116 5.70 1.66 -12.13
CA ILE A 116 4.79 0.66 -11.54
C ILE A 116 3.51 0.68 -12.38
N LYS A 117 3.20 -0.43 -13.02
CA LYS A 117 2.02 -0.55 -13.85
C LYS A 117 0.82 -1.15 -13.14
N GLY A 118 1.06 -2.05 -12.21
CA GLY A 118 0.01 -2.71 -11.46
C GLY A 118 0.48 -3.08 -10.07
N ARG A 119 -0.43 -3.11 -9.13
CA ARG A 119 -0.15 -3.55 -7.77
C ARG A 119 -1.40 -4.07 -7.12
N ARG A 120 -1.28 -5.17 -6.39
CA ARG A 120 -2.36 -5.76 -5.60
C ARG A 120 -1.83 -6.04 -4.21
N ASP A 121 -2.55 -5.58 -3.19
CA ASP A 121 -2.20 -5.78 -1.80
C ASP A 121 -3.10 -6.85 -1.19
N TYR A 122 -2.48 -7.83 -0.54
CA TYR A 122 -3.14 -8.97 0.11
C TYR A 122 -2.79 -8.97 1.59
N TRP A 123 -3.80 -9.03 2.44
CA TRP A 123 -3.60 -9.09 3.89
C TRP A 123 -4.84 -9.68 4.56
N ASP A 124 -4.76 -9.96 5.85
CA ASP A 124 -5.82 -10.65 6.57
C ASP A 124 -6.74 -9.67 7.31
N LEU A 125 -7.97 -9.55 6.84
CA LEU A 125 -8.98 -8.67 7.44
C LEU A 125 -9.33 -9.09 8.87
N VAL A 126 -9.37 -10.39 9.14
CA VAL A 126 -9.69 -10.89 10.48
C VAL A 126 -8.65 -10.40 11.49
N THR A 127 -7.37 -10.43 11.11
CA THR A 127 -6.30 -9.91 11.97
C THR A 127 -6.49 -8.42 12.27
N LEU A 128 -6.78 -7.62 11.25
CA LEU A 128 -7.04 -6.18 11.45
C LEU A 128 -8.25 -5.95 12.36
N ARG A 129 -9.36 -6.64 12.07
CA ARG A 129 -10.59 -6.51 12.87
C ARG A 129 -10.34 -6.85 14.33
N LYS A 130 -9.59 -7.91 14.62
CA LYS A 130 -9.26 -8.29 16.01
C LYS A 130 -8.49 -7.19 16.73
N GLN A 131 -7.59 -6.52 16.03
CA GLN A 131 -6.80 -5.44 16.64
C GLN A 131 -7.61 -4.19 16.87
N LEU A 132 -8.50 -3.82 15.95
CA LEU A 132 -9.27 -2.59 16.02
C LEU A 132 -10.54 -2.72 16.87
N LEU A 133 -11.19 -3.87 16.85
CA LEU A 133 -12.49 -4.09 17.50
C LEU A 133 -12.37 -4.81 18.84
N ARG A 134 -11.15 -5.13 19.26
CA ARG A 134 -10.93 -5.83 20.52
C ARG A 134 -11.32 -4.97 21.70
N GLU A 135 -12.11 -5.55 22.60
CA GLU A 135 -12.45 -4.90 23.86
C GLU A 135 -11.19 -4.76 24.73
N PRO A 136 -11.09 -3.64 25.51
CA PRO A 136 -9.96 -3.44 26.40
C PRO A 136 -9.87 -4.48 27.50
#